data_4192d52cf5afca66ab422139a1077944
#
_entry.id   4192d52cf5afca66ab422139a1077944
#
_cell.length_a   1.000
_cell.length_b   1.000
_cell.length_c   1.000
_cell.angle_alpha   90.00
_cell.angle_beta   90.00
_cell.angle_gamma   90.00
#
_symmetry.space_group_name_H-M   'P 1'
#
loop_
_entity.id
_entity.type
_entity.pdbx_description
1 polymer ?
#
loop_
_entity_poly.entity_id
_entity_poly.type
_entity_poly.pdbx_seq_one_letter_code
_entity_poly.pdbx_strand_id
1 'polypeptide(L)'
;MVSYKNRKTLQNEWKNRKSARYKYTSAIRILEVIPIRLARQSRKFDLYMNLVHSGFDFLENDVLVISSKYVSVSQGCLISLNRVKVSPKANALSKRFQIQKELAEIILRESDCILMGMPGYLLTTKDGILAPNAGIDRSNVPPRQVVLYPVNPFLLAKNLRLKFRINLGVNLAVVFSDSRLMPTRIGTTGLAIAAAGFEPVEDQRGKRDLFGNVLRVTMKAIADDFATIGVMIMGESDESIPVVIIRGAQMKRTERDLTWRDMTIEPSQDIYMRNIAYEFSR
;
A
#
# COMPACT_ATOMS: atom_id res chain seq x y z
N MET A 1 50.17 -13.72 25.23
CA MET A 1 49.61 -13.54 26.60
C MET A 1 48.43 -12.58 26.50
N VAL A 2 47.20 -13.09 26.53
CA VAL A 2 45.98 -12.28 26.54
C VAL A 2 45.64 -12.00 28.00
N SER A 3 45.74 -10.72 28.42
CA SER A 3 45.45 -10.27 29.78
C SER A 3 43.93 -10.42 30.07
N TYR A 4 43.59 -11.30 31.00
CA TYR A 4 42.24 -11.39 31.54
C TYR A 4 41.90 -10.16 32.37
N LYS A 5 41.06 -9.26 31.85
CA LYS A 5 40.49 -8.16 32.62
C LYS A 5 39.64 -8.73 33.77
N ASN A 6 39.93 -8.26 34.98
CA ASN A 6 39.31 -8.72 36.23
C ASN A 6 37.79 -8.46 36.22
N ARG A 7 36.98 -9.42 36.69
CA ARG A 7 35.49 -9.36 36.76
C ARG A 7 34.95 -8.10 37.46
N LYS A 8 35.70 -7.53 38.40
CA LYS A 8 35.34 -6.27 39.07
C LYS A 8 35.42 -5.05 38.14
N THR A 9 36.38 -5.02 37.21
CA THR A 9 36.52 -3.94 36.23
C THR A 9 35.34 -3.96 35.22
N LEU A 10 34.95 -5.14 34.77
CA LEU A 10 33.78 -5.31 33.90
C LEU A 10 32.44 -4.93 34.58
N GLN A 11 32.31 -5.26 35.88
CA GLN A 11 31.11 -4.86 36.66
C GLN A 11 31.04 -3.35 36.90
N ASN A 12 32.18 -2.67 37.07
CA ASN A 12 32.24 -1.22 37.24
C ASN A 12 32.01 -0.48 35.91
N GLU A 13 32.52 -1.02 34.80
CA GLU A 13 32.20 -0.50 33.47
C GLU A 13 30.71 -0.69 33.14
N TRP A 14 30.09 -1.77 33.59
CA TRP A 14 28.64 -2.02 33.43
C TRP A 14 27.77 -1.11 34.31
N LYS A 15 28.22 -0.82 35.54
CA LYS A 15 27.57 0.14 36.45
C LYS A 15 27.68 1.58 35.94
N ASN A 16 28.83 1.97 35.39
CA ASN A 16 29.01 3.31 34.78
C ASN A 16 28.24 3.47 33.45
N ARG A 17 28.01 2.40 32.67
CA ARG A 17 27.13 2.44 31.52
C ARG A 17 25.64 2.56 31.91
N LYS A 18 25.23 2.10 33.09
CA LYS A 18 23.90 2.32 33.62
C LYS A 18 23.65 3.76 34.11
N SER A 19 24.72 4.54 34.45
CA SER A 19 24.59 5.94 34.84
C SER A 19 24.58 6.91 33.65
N ALA A 20 25.06 6.51 32.48
CA ALA A 20 24.72 7.15 31.22
C ALA A 20 23.31 6.71 30.81
N ARG A 21 22.33 6.96 31.67
CA ARG A 21 20.94 7.01 31.24
C ARG A 21 20.88 8.04 30.14
N TYR A 22 20.87 7.56 28.89
CA TYR A 22 20.32 8.33 27.78
C TYR A 22 19.03 8.94 28.32
N LYS A 23 18.99 10.24 28.50
CA LYS A 23 17.75 10.98 28.71
C LYS A 23 16.90 10.93 27.44
N TYR A 24 16.53 9.73 27.02
CA TYR A 24 15.37 9.53 26.17
C TYR A 24 14.15 9.63 27.07
N THR A 25 13.85 10.83 27.52
CA THR A 25 12.50 11.22 27.96
C THR A 25 11.63 11.49 26.73
N SER A 26 11.79 10.74 25.64
CA SER A 26 10.70 10.57 24.70
C SER A 26 9.77 9.54 25.34
N ALA A 27 8.58 9.93 25.69
CA ALA A 27 7.54 9.00 26.10
C ALA A 27 7.56 7.81 25.14
N ILE A 28 7.58 6.58 25.67
CA ILE A 28 7.45 5.37 24.86
C ILE A 28 6.17 5.56 24.04
N ARG A 29 6.31 5.72 22.72
CA ARG A 29 5.15 5.86 21.86
C ARG A 29 4.75 4.46 21.44
N ILE A 30 3.56 4.10 21.84
CA ILE A 30 2.96 2.83 21.45
C ILE A 30 2.26 3.05 20.12
N LEU A 31 2.65 2.28 19.12
CA LEU A 31 1.90 2.14 17.88
C LEU A 31 0.90 0.99 18.07
N GLU A 32 -0.38 1.32 18.06
CA GLU A 32 -1.45 0.34 18.17
C GLU A 32 -1.98 0.01 16.77
N VAL A 33 -2.10 -1.28 16.44
CA VAL A 33 -2.59 -1.76 15.15
C VAL A 33 -3.83 -2.61 15.38
N ILE A 34 -4.98 -2.11 14.93
CA ILE A 34 -6.29 -2.64 15.28
C ILE A 34 -6.99 -3.16 14.03
N PRO A 35 -7.22 -4.49 13.90
CA PRO A 35 -8.00 -5.06 12.82
C PRO A 35 -9.49 -4.79 12.99
N ILE A 36 -10.18 -4.43 11.90
CA ILE A 36 -11.63 -4.32 11.86
C ILE A 36 -12.18 -5.41 10.95
N ARG A 37 -12.88 -6.37 11.55
CA ARG A 37 -13.61 -7.39 10.81
C ARG A 37 -14.89 -6.82 10.25
N LEU A 38 -15.14 -7.02 8.96
CA LEU A 38 -16.37 -6.60 8.30
C LEU A 38 -16.97 -7.75 7.52
N ALA A 39 -18.29 -7.75 7.39
CA ALA A 39 -18.97 -8.74 6.60
C ALA A 39 -18.51 -8.69 5.14
N ARG A 40 -18.37 -9.87 4.53
CA ARG A 40 -18.05 -10.00 3.10
C ARG A 40 -19.09 -9.29 2.25
N GLN A 41 -18.60 -8.49 1.30
CA GLN A 41 -19.40 -7.77 0.33
C GLN A 41 -19.22 -8.37 -1.07
N SER A 42 -20.31 -8.55 -1.80
CA SER A 42 -20.31 -9.07 -3.18
C SER A 42 -20.99 -8.14 -4.18
N ARG A 43 -21.42 -6.97 -3.71
CA ARG A 43 -22.13 -5.95 -4.51
C ARG A 43 -21.68 -4.56 -4.05
N LYS A 44 -21.99 -3.55 -4.86
CA LYS A 44 -21.80 -2.14 -4.51
C LYS A 44 -22.46 -1.79 -3.16
N PHE A 45 -21.74 -1.01 -2.32
CA PHE A 45 -22.21 -0.56 -1.01
C PHE A 45 -21.62 0.81 -0.65
N ASP A 46 -22.17 1.50 0.33
CA ASP A 46 -21.57 2.74 0.86
C ASP A 46 -20.43 2.39 1.83
N LEU A 47 -19.20 2.71 1.41
CA LEU A 47 -18.00 2.42 2.17
C LEU A 47 -17.99 3.14 3.52
N TYR A 48 -18.39 4.43 3.55
CA TYR A 48 -18.41 5.22 4.79
C TYR A 48 -19.43 4.65 5.79
N MET A 49 -20.65 4.39 5.35
CA MET A 49 -21.68 3.83 6.21
C MET A 49 -21.30 2.46 6.74
N ASN A 50 -20.67 1.63 5.91
CA ASN A 50 -20.22 0.31 6.33
C ASN A 50 -19.11 0.38 7.40
N LEU A 51 -18.19 1.35 7.30
CA LEU A 51 -17.17 1.61 8.31
C LEU A 51 -17.78 2.09 9.62
N VAL A 52 -18.69 3.05 9.59
CA VAL A 52 -19.36 3.58 10.80
C VAL A 52 -20.21 2.51 11.48
N HIS A 53 -20.94 1.70 10.71
CA HIS A 53 -21.76 0.61 11.25
C HIS A 53 -20.92 -0.57 11.81
N SER A 54 -19.59 -0.56 11.66
CA SER A 54 -18.72 -1.53 12.35
C SER A 54 -18.78 -1.40 13.87
N GLY A 55 -19.26 -0.27 14.38
CA GLY A 55 -19.25 0.05 15.81
C GLY A 55 -17.87 0.40 16.35
N PHE A 56 -16.86 0.57 15.46
CA PHE A 56 -15.52 0.96 15.88
C PHE A 56 -15.47 2.46 16.23
N ASP A 57 -14.75 2.77 17.30
CA ASP A 57 -14.56 4.15 17.76
C ASP A 57 -13.32 4.78 17.12
N PHE A 58 -13.55 5.52 16.04
CA PHE A 58 -12.50 6.21 15.28
C PHE A 58 -12.05 7.46 16.05
N LEU A 59 -10.74 7.64 16.22
CA LEU A 59 -10.17 8.74 16.96
C LEU A 59 -9.39 9.71 16.05
N GLU A 60 -9.21 10.91 16.56
CA GLU A 60 -8.37 11.93 15.94
C GLU A 60 -6.96 11.40 15.69
N ASN A 61 -6.42 11.63 14.49
CA ASN A 61 -5.11 11.18 14.04
C ASN A 61 -4.95 9.67 13.79
N ASP A 62 -6.00 8.86 13.82
CA ASP A 62 -5.94 7.50 13.33
C ASP A 62 -5.55 7.46 11.84
N VAL A 63 -4.82 6.41 11.45
CA VAL A 63 -4.60 6.07 10.04
C VAL A 63 -5.51 4.91 9.68
N LEU A 64 -6.45 5.17 8.80
CA LEU A 64 -7.41 4.20 8.30
C LEU A 64 -6.83 3.56 7.04
N VAL A 65 -6.35 2.32 7.15
CA VAL A 65 -5.86 1.53 6.02
C VAL A 65 -6.95 0.59 5.54
N ILE A 66 -7.32 0.67 4.26
CA ILE A 66 -8.40 -0.12 3.66
C ILE A 66 -7.87 -0.89 2.46
N SER A 67 -8.21 -2.18 2.36
CA SER A 67 -7.91 -3.00 1.19
C SER A 67 -8.49 -2.39 -0.09
N SER A 68 -7.67 -2.24 -1.12
CA SER A 68 -8.08 -1.74 -2.45
C SER A 68 -9.25 -2.53 -3.02
N LYS A 69 -9.23 -3.85 -2.85
CA LYS A 69 -10.33 -4.75 -3.24
C LYS A 69 -11.66 -4.38 -2.56
N TYR A 70 -11.65 -4.10 -1.26
CA TYR A 70 -12.85 -3.71 -0.53
C TYR A 70 -13.40 -2.36 -1.01
N VAL A 71 -12.50 -1.42 -1.26
CA VAL A 71 -12.81 -0.12 -1.87
C VAL A 71 -13.43 -0.31 -3.26
N SER A 72 -12.83 -1.15 -4.10
CA SER A 72 -13.33 -1.44 -5.46
C SER A 72 -14.71 -2.07 -5.47
N VAL A 73 -14.96 -3.02 -4.57
CA VAL A 73 -16.29 -3.63 -4.42
C VAL A 73 -17.31 -2.59 -3.98
N SER A 74 -16.95 -1.64 -3.10
CA SER A 74 -17.87 -0.56 -2.69
C SER A 74 -18.31 0.31 -3.86
N GLN A 75 -17.45 0.49 -4.87
CA GLN A 75 -17.78 1.22 -6.10
C GLN A 75 -18.52 0.37 -7.14
N GLY A 76 -18.54 -0.97 -6.98
CA GLY A 76 -19.11 -1.89 -7.96
C GLY A 76 -18.14 -2.26 -9.09
N CYS A 77 -16.82 -2.14 -8.86
CA CYS A 77 -15.76 -2.48 -9.83
C CYS A 77 -15.57 -4.00 -9.98
N LEU A 78 -16.65 -4.76 -9.99
CA LEU A 78 -16.72 -6.20 -10.22
C LEU A 78 -17.13 -6.48 -11.67
N ILE A 79 -16.33 -7.28 -12.39
CA ILE A 79 -16.60 -7.67 -13.78
C ILE A 79 -16.83 -9.17 -13.87
N SER A 80 -17.92 -9.59 -14.52
CA SER A 80 -18.17 -10.98 -14.88
C SER A 80 -17.40 -11.32 -16.15
N LEU A 81 -16.50 -12.29 -16.09
CA LEU A 81 -15.75 -12.80 -17.23
C LEU A 81 -16.66 -13.38 -18.33
N ASN A 82 -17.84 -13.90 -17.96
CA ASN A 82 -18.80 -14.46 -18.93
C ASN A 82 -19.35 -13.42 -19.91
N ARG A 83 -19.26 -12.13 -19.60
CA ARG A 83 -19.79 -11.04 -20.43
C ARG A 83 -18.72 -10.31 -21.24
N VAL A 84 -17.46 -10.77 -21.15
CA VAL A 84 -16.34 -10.12 -21.82
C VAL A 84 -16.25 -10.57 -23.28
N LYS A 85 -16.36 -9.62 -24.19
CA LYS A 85 -16.07 -9.84 -25.62
C LYS A 85 -14.55 -9.79 -25.80
N VAL A 86 -14.01 -10.88 -26.32
CA VAL A 86 -12.55 -11.07 -26.46
C VAL A 86 -12.08 -10.62 -27.84
N SER A 87 -11.11 -9.75 -27.87
CA SER A 87 -10.45 -9.26 -29.10
C SER A 87 -9.41 -10.26 -29.63
N PRO A 88 -9.02 -10.16 -30.92
CA PRO A 88 -7.90 -10.93 -31.47
C PRO A 88 -6.59 -10.73 -30.71
N LYS A 89 -6.31 -9.51 -30.25
CA LYS A 89 -5.12 -9.17 -29.45
C LYS A 89 -5.11 -9.89 -28.11
N ALA A 90 -6.26 -9.95 -27.42
CA ALA A 90 -6.41 -10.70 -26.17
C ALA A 90 -6.24 -12.21 -26.37
N ASN A 91 -6.74 -12.76 -27.47
CA ASN A 91 -6.51 -14.17 -27.82
C ASN A 91 -5.03 -14.46 -28.06
N ALA A 92 -4.30 -13.59 -28.73
CA ALA A 92 -2.86 -13.75 -28.95
C ALA A 92 -2.09 -13.72 -27.61
N LEU A 93 -2.39 -12.77 -26.73
CA LEU A 93 -1.81 -12.70 -25.39
C LEU A 93 -2.14 -13.93 -24.54
N SER A 94 -3.39 -14.37 -24.57
CA SER A 94 -3.86 -15.58 -23.88
C SER A 94 -3.04 -16.80 -24.25
N LYS A 95 -2.84 -17.04 -25.56
CA LYS A 95 -2.04 -18.16 -26.07
C LYS A 95 -0.56 -18.03 -25.68
N ARG A 96 0.01 -16.83 -25.84
CA ARG A 96 1.44 -16.59 -25.58
C ARG A 96 1.80 -16.73 -24.10
N PHE A 97 0.95 -16.23 -23.20
CA PHE A 97 1.23 -16.15 -21.77
C PHE A 97 0.36 -17.06 -20.91
N GLN A 98 -0.40 -18.00 -21.54
CA GLN A 98 -1.23 -18.98 -20.83
C GLN A 98 -2.20 -18.34 -19.81
N ILE A 99 -2.79 -17.20 -20.19
CA ILE A 99 -3.75 -16.46 -19.38
C ILE A 99 -5.15 -16.70 -19.97
N GLN A 100 -6.18 -16.76 -19.13
CA GLN A 100 -7.56 -16.83 -19.59
C GLN A 100 -7.87 -15.66 -20.53
N LYS A 101 -8.45 -15.93 -21.71
CA LYS A 101 -8.63 -14.93 -22.79
C LYS A 101 -9.48 -13.74 -22.36
N GLU A 102 -10.51 -13.97 -21.54
CA GLU A 102 -11.37 -12.91 -20.98
C GLU A 102 -10.59 -12.01 -20.01
N LEU A 103 -9.70 -12.61 -19.20
CA LEU A 103 -8.80 -11.86 -18.32
C LEU A 103 -7.78 -11.05 -19.14
N ALA A 104 -7.19 -11.64 -20.16
CA ALA A 104 -6.28 -10.93 -21.06
C ALA A 104 -6.93 -9.70 -21.71
N GLU A 105 -8.23 -9.81 -22.07
CA GLU A 105 -8.99 -8.70 -22.60
C GLU A 105 -9.19 -7.58 -21.57
N ILE A 106 -9.51 -7.93 -20.31
CA ILE A 106 -9.68 -6.93 -19.25
C ILE A 106 -8.33 -6.26 -18.95
N ILE A 107 -7.23 -7.03 -18.87
CA ILE A 107 -5.88 -6.47 -18.69
C ILE A 107 -5.54 -5.47 -19.79
N LEU A 108 -5.86 -5.79 -21.06
CA LEU A 108 -5.66 -4.86 -22.17
C LEU A 108 -6.43 -3.55 -22.05
N ARG A 109 -7.66 -3.60 -21.50
CA ARG A 109 -8.49 -2.41 -21.31
C ARG A 109 -8.06 -1.55 -20.14
N GLU A 110 -7.57 -2.20 -19.07
CA GLU A 110 -7.27 -1.54 -17.81
C GLU A 110 -5.82 -1.06 -17.68
N SER A 111 -4.89 -1.63 -18.46
CA SER A 111 -3.48 -1.22 -18.40
C SER A 111 -3.18 -0.03 -19.32
N ASP A 112 -2.28 0.84 -18.87
CA ASP A 112 -1.70 1.89 -19.73
C ASP A 112 -0.76 1.27 -20.76
N CYS A 113 0.07 0.30 -20.32
CA CYS A 113 1.04 -0.41 -21.14
C CYS A 113 1.26 -1.83 -20.62
N ILE A 114 1.50 -2.78 -21.54
CA ILE A 114 1.99 -4.12 -21.22
C ILE A 114 3.49 -4.14 -21.51
N LEU A 115 4.30 -4.32 -20.47
CA LEU A 115 5.76 -4.30 -20.55
C LEU A 115 6.34 -5.65 -20.95
N MET A 116 5.93 -6.69 -20.25
CA MET A 116 6.39 -8.08 -20.50
C MET A 116 5.38 -9.08 -19.93
N GLY A 117 5.62 -10.36 -20.07
CA GLY A 117 4.79 -11.39 -19.47
C GLY A 117 5.52 -12.72 -19.30
N MET A 118 5.00 -13.52 -18.39
CA MET A 118 5.35 -14.92 -18.17
C MET A 118 4.08 -15.76 -18.08
N PRO A 119 4.15 -17.10 -18.12
CA PRO A 119 2.95 -17.91 -17.98
C PRO A 119 2.11 -17.53 -16.75
N GLY A 120 0.85 -17.17 -17.00
CA GLY A 120 -0.09 -16.74 -15.97
C GLY A 120 -0.09 -15.25 -15.59
N TYR A 121 0.93 -14.46 -15.99
CA TYR A 121 1.07 -13.06 -15.59
C TYR A 121 1.51 -12.14 -16.73
N LEU A 122 0.95 -10.94 -16.75
CA LEU A 122 1.43 -9.82 -17.55
C LEU A 122 1.93 -8.71 -16.61
N LEU A 123 3.14 -8.24 -16.83
CA LEU A 123 3.65 -7.06 -16.15
C LEU A 123 3.17 -5.84 -16.93
N THR A 124 2.42 -4.99 -16.26
CA THR A 124 1.77 -3.82 -16.86
C THR A 124 2.02 -2.57 -16.04
N THR A 125 1.77 -1.42 -16.63
CA THR A 125 1.59 -0.17 -15.89
C THR A 125 0.11 0.19 -15.84
N LYS A 126 -0.31 0.83 -14.75
CA LYS A 126 -1.62 1.44 -14.58
C LYS A 126 -1.48 2.67 -13.71
N ASP A 127 -1.97 3.81 -14.21
CA ASP A 127 -1.87 5.11 -13.52
C ASP A 127 -0.43 5.47 -13.10
N GLY A 128 0.55 5.10 -13.96
CA GLY A 128 1.97 5.36 -13.72
C GLY A 128 2.66 4.43 -12.73
N ILE A 129 1.98 3.41 -12.19
CA ILE A 129 2.59 2.40 -11.31
C ILE A 129 2.72 1.05 -12.00
N LEU A 130 3.75 0.31 -11.58
CA LEU A 130 3.93 -1.07 -12.01
C LEU A 130 2.86 -1.95 -11.36
N ALA A 131 2.01 -2.59 -12.16
CA ALA A 131 0.88 -3.38 -11.67
C ALA A 131 0.75 -4.70 -12.44
N PRO A 132 1.15 -5.84 -11.88
CA PRO A 132 0.92 -7.13 -12.51
C PRO A 132 -0.57 -7.32 -12.84
N ASN A 133 -0.87 -7.77 -14.06
CA ASN A 133 -2.23 -7.94 -14.57
C ASN A 133 -3.13 -6.69 -14.40
N ALA A 134 -2.56 -5.48 -14.52
CA ALA A 134 -3.25 -4.19 -14.32
C ALA A 134 -3.90 -4.06 -12.93
N GLY A 135 -3.37 -4.73 -11.90
CA GLY A 135 -3.93 -4.75 -10.56
C GLY A 135 -5.26 -5.52 -10.43
N ILE A 136 -5.62 -6.30 -11.45
CA ILE A 136 -6.86 -7.10 -11.45
C ILE A 136 -6.68 -8.29 -10.50
N ASP A 137 -7.60 -8.42 -9.55
CA ASP A 137 -7.60 -9.49 -8.56
C ASP A 137 -8.77 -10.47 -8.78
N ARG A 138 -8.50 -11.75 -8.48
CA ARG A 138 -9.46 -12.86 -8.57
C ARG A 138 -9.68 -13.55 -7.23
N SER A 139 -8.94 -13.19 -6.20
CA SER A 139 -9.08 -13.76 -4.87
C SER A 139 -10.26 -13.15 -4.12
N ASN A 140 -10.92 -13.95 -3.29
CA ASN A 140 -12.05 -13.51 -2.46
C ASN A 140 -13.20 -12.82 -3.20
N VAL A 141 -13.42 -13.19 -4.47
CA VAL A 141 -14.57 -12.74 -5.28
C VAL A 141 -15.39 -13.93 -5.75
N PRO A 142 -16.67 -13.73 -6.18
CA PRO A 142 -17.48 -14.81 -6.72
C PRO A 142 -16.81 -15.50 -7.93
N PRO A 143 -17.05 -16.80 -8.15
CA PRO A 143 -16.49 -17.51 -9.29
C PRO A 143 -16.77 -16.79 -10.62
N ARG A 144 -15.73 -16.78 -11.50
CA ARG A 144 -15.78 -16.11 -12.81
C ARG A 144 -16.02 -14.60 -12.75
N GLN A 145 -15.69 -13.98 -11.64
CA GLN A 145 -15.60 -12.51 -11.52
C GLN A 145 -14.18 -12.09 -11.22
N VAL A 146 -13.90 -10.84 -11.50
CA VAL A 146 -12.64 -10.16 -11.15
C VAL A 146 -12.95 -8.80 -10.57
N VAL A 147 -12.06 -8.30 -9.73
CA VAL A 147 -12.10 -6.93 -9.19
C VAL A 147 -11.05 -6.09 -9.91
N LEU A 148 -11.45 -4.93 -10.37
CA LEU A 148 -10.55 -3.90 -10.90
C LEU A 148 -10.02 -3.02 -9.77
N TYR A 149 -9.03 -2.20 -10.06
CA TYR A 149 -8.64 -1.11 -9.15
C TYR A 149 -9.80 -0.12 -8.95
N PRO A 150 -9.85 0.55 -7.78
CA PRO A 150 -10.86 1.57 -7.53
C PRO A 150 -10.71 2.75 -8.50
N VAL A 151 -11.84 3.31 -8.91
CA VAL A 151 -11.90 4.48 -9.78
C VAL A 151 -11.59 5.73 -8.96
N ASN A 152 -10.70 6.60 -9.46
CA ASN A 152 -10.29 7.84 -8.80
C ASN A 152 -9.92 7.66 -7.32
N PRO A 153 -8.95 6.79 -6.98
CA PRO A 153 -8.71 6.37 -5.60
C PRO A 153 -8.31 7.54 -4.68
N PHE A 154 -7.54 8.51 -5.15
CA PHE A 154 -7.16 9.69 -4.35
C PHE A 154 -8.35 10.57 -3.99
N LEU A 155 -9.22 10.84 -4.96
CA LEU A 155 -10.45 11.61 -4.72
C LEU A 155 -11.37 10.86 -3.74
N LEU A 156 -11.46 9.54 -3.88
CA LEU A 156 -12.26 8.72 -2.98
C LEU A 156 -11.70 8.72 -1.56
N ALA A 157 -10.38 8.60 -1.39
CA ALA A 157 -9.72 8.67 -0.07
C ALA A 157 -9.93 10.05 0.59
N LYS A 158 -9.78 11.13 -0.18
CA LYS A 158 -10.09 12.50 0.27
C LYS A 158 -11.54 12.63 0.71
N ASN A 159 -12.49 12.19 -0.11
CA ASN A 159 -13.92 12.29 0.19
C ASN A 159 -14.31 11.45 1.42
N LEU A 160 -13.73 10.27 1.57
CA LEU A 160 -13.93 9.44 2.77
C LEU A 160 -13.45 10.16 4.02
N ARG A 161 -12.23 10.72 4.00
CA ARG A 161 -11.70 11.54 5.09
C ARG A 161 -12.61 12.73 5.43
N LEU A 162 -13.10 13.45 4.42
CA LEU A 162 -14.03 14.57 4.61
C LEU A 162 -15.33 14.13 5.28
N LYS A 163 -15.90 12.98 4.91
CA LYS A 163 -17.09 12.41 5.56
C LYS A 163 -16.85 12.14 7.05
N PHE A 164 -15.71 11.57 7.43
CA PHE A 164 -15.36 11.38 8.85
C PHE A 164 -15.27 12.70 9.61
N ARG A 165 -14.60 13.70 9.02
CA ARG A 165 -14.46 15.02 9.63
C ARG A 165 -15.81 15.74 9.81
N ILE A 166 -16.67 15.70 8.79
CA ILE A 166 -17.95 16.42 8.82
C ILE A 166 -18.97 15.73 9.75
N ASN A 167 -19.07 14.41 9.68
CA ASN A 167 -20.16 13.69 10.35
C ASN A 167 -19.79 13.21 11.76
N LEU A 168 -18.50 12.95 12.03
CA LEU A 168 -18.03 12.45 13.32
C LEU A 168 -17.09 13.45 14.05
N GLY A 169 -16.69 14.54 13.40
CA GLY A 169 -15.71 15.49 13.95
C GLY A 169 -14.28 14.93 14.04
N VAL A 170 -14.00 13.80 13.39
CA VAL A 170 -12.72 13.09 13.48
C VAL A 170 -11.88 13.33 12.23
N ASN A 171 -10.69 13.88 12.40
CA ASN A 171 -9.75 14.12 11.30
C ASN A 171 -8.66 13.04 11.26
N LEU A 172 -8.92 11.99 10.52
CA LEU A 172 -8.02 10.85 10.33
C LEU A 172 -7.24 10.92 9.00
N ALA A 173 -6.27 10.06 8.83
CA ALA A 173 -5.61 9.80 7.55
C ALA A 173 -6.23 8.58 6.88
N VAL A 174 -6.19 8.51 5.56
CA VAL A 174 -6.70 7.37 4.78
C VAL A 174 -5.61 6.84 3.88
N VAL A 175 -5.46 5.52 3.83
CA VAL A 175 -4.61 4.79 2.88
C VAL A 175 -5.43 3.68 2.25
N PHE A 176 -5.44 3.58 0.93
CA PHE A 176 -5.91 2.38 0.23
C PHE A 176 -4.71 1.51 -0.11
N SER A 177 -4.71 0.29 0.36
CA SER A 177 -3.59 -0.64 0.22
C SER A 177 -3.88 -1.79 -0.73
N ASP A 178 -2.88 -2.15 -1.49
CA ASP A 178 -2.87 -3.34 -2.34
C ASP A 178 -1.76 -4.28 -1.90
N SER A 179 -1.96 -5.59 -2.11
CA SER A 179 -0.95 -6.61 -1.90
C SER A 179 -0.17 -6.83 -3.19
N ARG A 180 1.13 -6.64 -3.18
CA ARG A 180 1.94 -6.60 -4.39
C ARG A 180 3.22 -7.41 -4.31
N LEU A 181 3.56 -8.06 -5.43
CA LEU A 181 4.86 -8.70 -5.63
C LEU A 181 5.95 -7.62 -5.76
N MET A 182 7.10 -7.86 -5.12
CA MET A 182 8.27 -7.00 -5.22
C MET A 182 9.38 -7.68 -6.00
N PRO A 183 10.17 -6.93 -6.81
CA PRO A 183 11.30 -7.51 -7.52
C PRO A 183 12.24 -8.27 -6.60
N THR A 184 12.69 -9.46 -7.01
CA THR A 184 13.66 -10.31 -6.31
C THR A 184 13.23 -10.78 -4.90
N ARG A 185 11.93 -10.69 -4.56
CA ARG A 185 11.39 -11.17 -3.28
C ARG A 185 10.34 -12.27 -3.50
N ILE A 186 10.31 -13.22 -2.58
CA ILE A 186 9.24 -14.22 -2.47
C ILE A 186 8.13 -13.62 -1.60
N GLY A 187 6.88 -13.74 -2.05
CA GLY A 187 5.71 -13.23 -1.33
C GLY A 187 5.31 -11.82 -1.75
N THR A 188 4.27 -11.33 -1.10
CA THR A 188 3.67 -10.02 -1.33
C THR A 188 3.95 -9.08 -0.16
N THR A 189 3.86 -7.79 -0.42
CA THR A 189 3.92 -6.74 0.60
C THR A 189 2.86 -5.68 0.29
N GLY A 190 2.52 -4.86 1.27
CA GLY A 190 1.58 -3.77 1.06
C GLY A 190 2.17 -2.65 0.22
N LEU A 191 1.37 -2.11 -0.69
CA LEU A 191 1.65 -0.90 -1.45
C LEU A 191 0.44 0.02 -1.36
N ALA A 192 0.68 1.31 -1.12
CA ALA A 192 -0.37 2.31 -1.13
C ALA A 192 -0.76 2.65 -2.57
N ILE A 193 -2.04 2.53 -2.91
CA ILE A 193 -2.58 2.97 -4.19
C ILE A 193 -3.27 4.33 -4.11
N ALA A 194 -3.53 4.82 -2.91
CA ALA A 194 -3.95 6.19 -2.64
C ALA A 194 -3.71 6.54 -1.18
N ALA A 195 -3.52 7.82 -0.91
CA ALA A 195 -3.40 8.39 0.41
C ALA A 195 -4.15 9.72 0.51
N ALA A 196 -4.59 10.09 1.73
CA ALA A 196 -5.17 11.39 2.01
C ALA A 196 -4.93 11.80 3.47
N GLY A 197 -4.69 13.11 3.69
CA GLY A 197 -4.56 13.70 5.03
C GLY A 197 -3.15 13.74 5.59
N PHE A 198 -2.15 13.27 4.87
CA PHE A 198 -0.72 13.33 5.26
C PHE A 198 0.19 13.31 4.02
N GLU A 199 1.44 13.75 4.19
CA GLU A 199 2.45 13.65 3.13
C GLU A 199 2.85 12.18 2.94
N PRO A 200 2.61 11.58 1.75
CA PRO A 200 2.82 10.16 1.52
C PRO A 200 4.31 9.77 1.49
N VAL A 201 5.17 10.74 1.23
CA VAL A 201 6.63 10.59 1.21
C VAL A 201 7.27 11.66 2.05
N GLU A 202 8.19 11.27 2.94
CA GLU A 202 9.01 12.20 3.71
C GLU A 202 10.40 12.33 3.10
N ASP A 203 10.75 13.52 2.65
CA ASP A 203 12.09 13.84 2.19
C ASP A 203 13.04 14.00 3.38
N GLN A 204 14.05 13.15 3.46
CA GLN A 204 15.08 13.19 4.47
C GLN A 204 16.39 13.85 3.95
N ARG A 205 16.44 14.22 2.67
CA ARG A 205 17.62 14.85 2.07
C ARG A 205 17.91 16.16 2.77
N GLY A 206 19.20 16.44 2.97
CA GLY A 206 19.68 17.60 3.72
C GLY A 206 19.74 17.40 5.23
N LYS A 207 19.07 16.40 5.81
CA LYS A 207 19.24 16.04 7.22
C LYS A 207 20.60 15.34 7.43
N ARG A 208 21.04 15.31 8.68
CA ARG A 208 22.30 14.66 9.06
C ARG A 208 22.03 13.30 9.71
N ASP A 209 22.89 12.33 9.42
CA ASP A 209 22.91 11.05 10.14
C ASP A 209 23.58 11.18 11.53
N LEU A 210 23.71 10.07 12.24
CA LEU A 210 24.29 10.03 13.59
C LEU A 210 25.77 10.48 13.63
N PHE A 211 26.47 10.44 12.49
CA PHE A 211 27.85 10.86 12.35
C PHE A 211 28.01 12.26 11.73
N GLY A 212 26.90 12.94 11.48
CA GLY A 212 26.88 14.27 10.88
C GLY A 212 26.92 14.28 9.34
N ASN A 213 26.91 13.14 8.66
CA ASN A 213 26.88 13.06 7.20
C ASN A 213 25.53 13.52 6.67
N VAL A 214 25.54 14.32 5.61
CA VAL A 214 24.30 14.81 4.98
C VAL A 214 23.67 13.71 4.13
N LEU A 215 22.41 13.40 4.40
CA LEU A 215 21.61 12.48 3.59
C LEU A 215 21.33 13.11 2.22
N ARG A 216 21.65 12.40 1.13
CA ARG A 216 21.54 12.95 -0.23
C ARG A 216 20.39 12.37 -1.05
N VAL A 217 19.99 11.13 -0.77
CA VAL A 217 19.02 10.39 -1.58
C VAL A 217 17.86 9.81 -0.77
N THR A 218 17.91 9.86 0.54
CA THR A 218 16.96 9.16 1.41
C THR A 218 15.60 9.82 1.40
N MET A 219 14.59 9.06 1.00
CA MET A 219 13.17 9.40 1.11
C MET A 219 12.45 8.23 1.77
N LYS A 220 11.44 8.50 2.60
CA LYS A 220 10.65 7.48 3.29
C LYS A 220 9.26 7.42 2.66
N ALA A 221 8.86 6.26 2.17
CA ALA A 221 7.55 6.00 1.59
C ALA A 221 6.52 5.72 2.69
N ILE A 222 6.11 6.73 3.44
CA ILE A 222 5.24 6.62 4.63
C ILE A 222 3.91 5.96 4.30
N ALA A 223 3.34 6.25 3.11
CA ALA A 223 2.09 5.62 2.68
C ALA A 223 2.26 4.11 2.48
N ASP A 224 3.40 3.67 1.89
CA ASP A 224 3.70 2.25 1.70
C ASP A 224 4.03 1.55 3.02
N ASP A 225 4.68 2.25 3.96
CA ASP A 225 4.91 1.73 5.32
C ASP A 225 3.56 1.42 6.00
N PHE A 226 2.58 2.33 5.94
CA PHE A 226 1.24 2.09 6.46
C PHE A 226 0.49 0.98 5.70
N ALA A 227 0.60 0.96 4.38
CA ALA A 227 0.00 -0.09 3.56
C ALA A 227 0.57 -1.48 3.92
N THR A 228 1.88 -1.57 4.16
CA THR A 228 2.55 -2.82 4.56
C THR A 228 2.06 -3.31 5.92
N ILE A 229 1.97 -2.42 6.92
CA ILE A 229 1.40 -2.76 8.23
C ILE A 229 -0.05 -3.24 8.06
N GLY A 230 -0.85 -2.53 7.26
CA GLY A 230 -2.23 -2.89 6.99
C GLY A 230 -2.37 -4.28 6.36
N VAL A 231 -1.66 -4.55 5.27
CA VAL A 231 -1.71 -5.84 4.55
C VAL A 231 -1.25 -6.99 5.43
N MET A 232 -0.20 -6.80 6.24
CA MET A 232 0.28 -7.81 7.18
C MET A 232 -0.81 -8.27 8.16
N ILE A 233 -1.68 -7.36 8.59
CA ILE A 233 -2.75 -7.65 9.56
C ILE A 233 -4.04 -8.10 8.85
N MET A 234 -4.32 -7.59 7.64
CA MET A 234 -5.48 -7.99 6.84
C MET A 234 -5.43 -9.47 6.45
N GLY A 235 -4.22 -10.00 6.25
CA GLY A 235 -4.01 -11.33 5.68
C GLY A 235 -4.32 -11.42 4.19
N GLU A 236 -4.14 -12.60 3.63
CA GLU A 236 -4.31 -12.86 2.18
C GLU A 236 -5.41 -13.92 1.89
N SER A 237 -6.01 -14.50 2.91
CA SER A 237 -6.90 -15.65 2.83
C SER A 237 -8.35 -15.30 3.19
N ASP A 238 -8.86 -15.83 4.28
CA ASP A 238 -10.27 -15.74 4.70
C ASP A 238 -10.48 -14.98 6.02
N GLU A 239 -9.50 -14.19 6.42
CA GLU A 239 -9.48 -13.47 7.70
C GLU A 239 -10.65 -12.49 7.84
N SER A 240 -11.22 -12.03 6.71
CA SER A 240 -12.32 -11.05 6.65
C SER A 240 -12.04 -9.74 7.39
N ILE A 241 -10.79 -9.28 7.28
CA ILE A 241 -10.27 -8.04 7.85
C ILE A 241 -9.89 -7.07 6.72
N PRO A 242 -10.84 -6.40 6.07
CA PRO A 242 -10.52 -5.49 4.97
C PRO A 242 -10.02 -4.12 5.43
N VAL A 243 -9.99 -3.88 6.74
CA VAL A 243 -9.67 -2.57 7.33
C VAL A 243 -8.79 -2.73 8.55
N VAL A 244 -7.78 -1.86 8.65
CA VAL A 244 -6.87 -1.78 9.80
C VAL A 244 -6.74 -0.33 10.22
N ILE A 245 -6.81 -0.07 11.53
CA ILE A 245 -6.48 1.21 12.12
C ILE A 245 -5.06 1.17 12.66
N ILE A 246 -4.28 2.19 12.35
CA ILE A 246 -2.98 2.42 12.96
C ILE A 246 -3.08 3.69 13.81
N ARG A 247 -3.02 3.53 15.12
CA ARG A 247 -3.18 4.60 16.11
C ARG A 247 -1.82 4.94 16.73
N GLY A 248 -1.59 6.23 16.99
CA GLY A 248 -0.32 6.71 17.55
C GLY A 248 0.79 6.90 16.50
N ALA A 249 0.50 6.69 15.22
CA ALA A 249 1.44 6.91 14.13
C ALA A 249 1.83 8.39 14.01
N GLN A 250 3.12 8.63 13.72
CA GLN A 250 3.60 9.97 13.39
C GLN A 250 3.64 10.16 11.89
N MET A 251 3.09 11.27 11.43
CA MET A 251 3.13 11.64 10.01
C MET A 251 3.03 13.16 9.89
N LYS A 252 3.57 13.70 8.82
CA LYS A 252 3.39 15.10 8.46
C LYS A 252 2.00 15.28 7.85
N ARG A 253 1.10 15.96 8.56
CA ARG A 253 -0.27 16.25 8.06
C ARG A 253 -0.25 17.16 6.86
N THR A 254 -1.18 16.95 5.94
CA THR A 254 -1.45 17.83 4.79
C THR A 254 -2.92 17.83 4.43
N GLU A 255 -3.40 18.97 3.94
CA GLU A 255 -4.75 19.12 3.39
C GLU A 255 -4.74 19.22 1.87
N ARG A 256 -3.55 19.20 1.25
CA ARG A 256 -3.42 19.30 -0.21
C ARG A 256 -3.98 18.07 -0.90
N ASP A 257 -4.40 18.22 -2.12
CA ASP A 257 -4.81 17.12 -2.96
C ASP A 257 -3.59 16.33 -3.41
N LEU A 258 -3.66 15.01 -3.17
CA LEU A 258 -2.63 14.07 -3.56
C LEU A 258 -3.00 13.40 -4.88
N THR A 259 -1.98 12.98 -5.60
CA THR A 259 -2.07 12.26 -6.87
C THR A 259 -1.01 11.16 -6.93
N TRP A 260 -1.01 10.36 -7.97
CA TRP A 260 0.05 9.38 -8.23
C TRP A 260 1.45 9.99 -8.23
N ARG A 261 1.59 11.22 -8.74
CA ARG A 261 2.89 11.93 -8.82
C ARG A 261 3.52 12.20 -7.47
N ASP A 262 2.75 12.18 -6.41
CA ASP A 262 3.24 12.37 -5.03
C ASP A 262 3.89 11.11 -4.46
N MET A 263 3.71 9.96 -5.12
CA MET A 263 4.13 8.64 -4.63
C MET A 263 4.96 7.86 -5.65
N THR A 264 4.90 8.23 -6.95
CA THR A 264 5.61 7.53 -8.02
C THR A 264 6.88 8.26 -8.43
N ILE A 265 7.82 7.51 -9.02
CA ILE A 265 9.01 8.03 -9.66
C ILE A 265 8.87 7.87 -11.17
N GLU A 266 9.39 8.83 -11.93
CA GLU A 266 9.43 8.73 -13.40
C GLU A 266 10.22 7.49 -13.83
N PRO A 267 9.72 6.65 -14.77
CA PRO A 267 10.38 5.41 -15.18
C PRO A 267 11.84 5.57 -15.60
N SER A 268 12.20 6.72 -16.17
CA SER A 268 13.58 7.06 -16.55
C SER A 268 14.53 7.26 -15.37
N GLN A 269 13.99 7.55 -14.20
CA GLN A 269 14.73 7.76 -12.94
C GLN A 269 14.66 6.53 -12.03
N ASP A 270 13.81 5.57 -12.32
CA ASP A 270 13.66 4.33 -11.55
C ASP A 270 14.79 3.35 -11.92
N ILE A 271 15.54 2.91 -10.90
CA ILE A 271 16.67 1.98 -11.07
C ILE A 271 16.23 0.63 -11.66
N TYR A 272 15.00 0.20 -11.42
CA TYR A 272 14.46 -1.07 -11.93
C TYR A 272 13.81 -0.90 -13.31
N MET A 273 13.11 0.21 -13.53
CA MET A 273 12.28 0.41 -14.73
C MET A 273 13.04 1.08 -15.87
N ARG A 274 14.12 1.79 -15.60
CA ARG A 274 14.87 2.57 -16.60
C ARG A 274 15.23 1.78 -17.86
N ASN A 275 15.70 0.55 -17.69
CA ASN A 275 16.09 -0.30 -18.82
C ASN A 275 14.89 -0.98 -19.49
N ILE A 276 13.85 -1.32 -18.71
CA ILE A 276 12.61 -1.93 -19.23
C ILE A 276 11.84 -0.95 -20.10
N ALA A 277 11.73 0.30 -19.68
CA ALA A 277 11.07 1.36 -20.47
C ALA A 277 11.80 1.64 -21.81
N TYR A 278 13.10 1.44 -21.88
CA TYR A 278 13.90 1.65 -23.10
C TYR A 278 13.68 0.59 -24.17
N GLU A 279 13.39 -0.66 -23.81
CA GLU A 279 13.15 -1.75 -24.76
C GLU A 279 11.80 -1.62 -25.51
N PHE A 280 10.81 -0.93 -24.92
CA PHE A 280 9.46 -0.78 -25.47
C PHE A 280 9.18 0.58 -26.15
N SER A 281 10.11 1.51 -26.09
CA SER A 281 10.05 2.79 -26.81
C SER A 281 10.76 2.77 -28.18
N ARG A 282 11.16 1.59 -28.69
CA ARG A 282 11.74 1.38 -30.02
C ARG A 282 10.80 0.66 -30.97
#